data_5bf630296cde236bab9533d99f1771f5
#
_entry.id   5bf630296cde236bab9533d99f1771f5
#
_cell.length_a   1.000
_cell.length_b   1.000
_cell.length_c   1.000
_cell.angle_alpha   90.00
_cell.angle_beta   90.00
_cell.angle_gamma   90.00
#
_symmetry.space_group_name_H-M   'P 1'
#
loop_
_entity.id
_entity.type
_entity.pdbx_description
1 polymer ?
#
loop_
_entity_poly.entity_id
_entity_poly.type
_entity_poly.pdbx_seq_one_letter_code
_entity_poly.pdbx_strand_id
1 'polypeptide(L)'
;YCRLGQNAKGAADIAALRSARYSGNASATLGSDWLQVISDERVKELYMEGFRLHDLKRWNMGFERKPQTASQPEGSSKKIEAGNPLFVWPIPQNEIEAPGSQIQPNESNR
;
A
#
# COMPACT_ATOMS: atom_id res chain seq x y z
N TYR A 1 -11.32 0.25 -14.48
CA TYR A 1 -11.49 1.26 -15.52
C TYR A 1 -10.17 1.91 -15.92
N CYS A 2 -9.41 2.51 -15.01
CA CYS A 2 -8.20 3.27 -15.34
C CYS A 2 -7.12 2.44 -16.03
N ARG A 3 -6.92 1.17 -15.66
CA ARG A 3 -5.99 0.26 -16.36
C ARG A 3 -6.41 -0.04 -17.81
N LEU A 4 -7.67 0.19 -18.15
CA LEU A 4 -8.24 0.05 -19.51
C LEU A 4 -8.34 1.40 -20.23
N GLY A 5 -7.71 2.45 -19.71
CA GLY A 5 -7.77 3.80 -20.28
C GLY A 5 -9.13 4.51 -20.10
N GLN A 6 -10.05 3.97 -19.29
CA GLN A 6 -11.38 4.53 -19.07
C GLN A 6 -11.41 5.45 -17.85
N ASN A 7 -10.53 6.45 -17.81
CA ASN A 7 -10.33 7.32 -16.66
C ASN A 7 -11.59 8.09 -16.24
N ALA A 8 -12.43 8.48 -17.20
CA ALA A 8 -13.69 9.19 -16.91
C ALA A 8 -14.66 8.32 -16.06
N LYS A 9 -14.74 7.03 -16.34
CA LYS A 9 -15.55 6.10 -15.54
C LYS A 9 -14.97 5.89 -14.15
N GLY A 10 -13.65 5.75 -14.05
CA GLY A 10 -12.98 5.69 -12.75
C GLY A 10 -13.17 6.97 -11.92
N ALA A 11 -13.13 8.14 -12.57
CA ALA A 11 -13.40 9.41 -11.90
C ALA A 11 -14.84 9.52 -11.40
N ALA A 12 -15.81 8.99 -12.15
CA ALA A 12 -17.23 8.95 -11.72
C ALA A 12 -17.41 8.07 -10.47
N ASP A 13 -16.75 6.92 -10.40
CA ASP A 13 -16.80 6.05 -9.20
C ASP A 13 -16.19 6.74 -7.97
N ILE A 14 -15.05 7.41 -8.13
CA ILE A 14 -14.43 8.18 -7.03
C ILE A 14 -15.32 9.36 -6.61
N ALA A 15 -15.92 10.06 -7.56
CA ALA A 15 -16.84 11.15 -7.25
C ALA A 15 -18.08 10.66 -6.49
N ALA A 16 -18.64 9.51 -6.85
CA ALA A 16 -19.75 8.89 -6.12
C ALA A 16 -19.37 8.55 -4.67
N LEU A 17 -18.19 7.95 -4.46
CA LEU A 17 -17.66 7.68 -3.12
C LEU A 17 -17.50 8.97 -2.31
N ARG A 18 -16.86 9.99 -2.89
CA ARG A 18 -16.64 11.28 -2.23
C ARG A 18 -17.95 11.98 -1.88
N SER A 19 -18.97 11.90 -2.74
CA SER A 19 -20.30 12.46 -2.48
C SER A 19 -20.96 11.83 -1.26
N ALA A 20 -20.69 10.53 -1.02
CA ALA A 20 -21.22 9.85 0.17
C ALA A 20 -20.44 10.13 1.45
N ARG A 21 -19.18 10.59 1.35
CA ARG A 21 -18.26 10.74 2.49
C ARG A 21 -17.93 12.17 2.86
N TYR A 22 -17.98 13.10 1.91
CA TYR A 22 -17.57 14.48 2.10
C TYR A 22 -18.75 15.43 2.01
N SER A 23 -18.75 16.44 2.86
CA SER A 23 -19.75 17.53 2.85
C SER A 23 -19.43 18.64 1.82
N GLY A 24 -18.31 18.54 1.11
CA GLY A 24 -17.82 19.55 0.17
C GLY A 24 -17.78 19.06 -1.28
N ASN A 25 -16.84 19.60 -2.06
CA ASN A 25 -16.65 19.21 -3.45
C ASN A 25 -16.23 17.73 -3.55
N ALA A 26 -17.06 16.94 -4.16
CA ALA A 26 -16.86 15.51 -4.39
C ALA A 26 -16.24 15.19 -5.74
N SER A 27 -15.97 16.19 -6.60
CA SER A 27 -15.44 15.95 -7.95
C SER A 27 -14.10 15.21 -7.91
N ALA A 28 -13.84 14.40 -8.90
CA ALA A 28 -12.58 13.73 -9.12
C ALA A 28 -12.14 13.87 -10.58
N THR A 29 -10.84 14.09 -10.77
CA THR A 29 -10.22 14.03 -12.09
C THR A 29 -9.11 13.00 -12.03
N LEU A 30 -9.06 12.08 -12.97
CA LEU A 30 -8.05 11.03 -13.05
C LEU A 30 -7.26 11.22 -14.35
N GLY A 31 -6.03 11.72 -14.22
CA GLY A 31 -5.06 11.89 -15.28
C GLY A 31 -4.03 10.75 -15.32
N SER A 32 -2.80 11.09 -15.61
CA SER A 32 -1.65 10.16 -15.54
C SER A 32 -1.35 9.69 -14.11
N ASP A 33 -1.77 10.45 -13.11
CA ASP A 33 -1.63 10.21 -11.68
C ASP A 33 -2.77 9.37 -11.07
N TRP A 34 -3.65 8.81 -11.90
CA TRP A 34 -4.86 8.09 -11.46
C TRP A 34 -4.58 7.05 -10.36
N LEU A 35 -3.41 6.37 -10.43
CA LEU A 35 -3.06 5.34 -9.46
C LEU A 35 -2.83 5.94 -8.07
N GLN A 36 -2.16 7.09 -7.99
CA GLN A 36 -1.93 7.79 -6.73
C GLN A 36 -3.26 8.28 -6.14
N VAL A 37 -4.12 8.88 -6.94
CA VAL A 37 -5.44 9.35 -6.50
C VAL A 37 -6.27 8.19 -5.93
N ILE A 38 -6.34 7.05 -6.63
CA ILE A 38 -7.05 5.87 -6.15
C ILE A 38 -6.40 5.30 -4.88
N SER A 39 -5.07 5.27 -4.82
CA SER A 39 -4.33 4.82 -3.63
C SER A 39 -4.70 5.65 -2.40
N ASP A 40 -4.76 6.97 -2.55
CA ASP A 40 -5.07 7.90 -1.45
C ASP A 40 -6.53 7.76 -0.98
N GLU A 41 -7.48 7.62 -1.91
CA GLU A 41 -8.89 7.37 -1.54
C GLU A 41 -9.05 6.03 -0.82
N ARG A 42 -8.37 4.97 -1.29
CA ARG A 42 -8.42 3.66 -0.62
C ARG A 42 -7.83 3.70 0.79
N VAL A 43 -6.78 4.48 1.02
CA VAL A 43 -6.22 4.65 2.38
C VAL A 43 -7.24 5.29 3.32
N LYS A 44 -8.01 6.27 2.86
CA LYS A 44 -9.04 6.93 3.66
C LYS A 44 -10.23 6.02 3.92
N GLU A 45 -10.74 5.36 2.86
CA GLU A 45 -11.95 4.54 2.95
C GLU A 45 -11.72 3.24 3.72
N LEU A 46 -10.56 2.59 3.53
CA LEU A 46 -10.24 1.28 4.10
C LEU A 46 -9.20 1.38 5.23
N TYR A 47 -9.20 2.49 5.96
CA TYR A 47 -8.30 2.69 7.07
C TYR A 47 -8.49 1.61 8.14
N MET A 48 -7.38 1.00 8.59
CA MET A 48 -7.34 -0.09 9.58
C MET A 48 -7.98 -1.42 9.13
N GLU A 49 -8.37 -1.59 7.86
CA GLU A 49 -8.97 -2.82 7.34
C GLU A 49 -7.95 -3.83 6.77
N GLY A 50 -6.63 -3.54 6.89
CA GLY A 50 -5.56 -4.46 6.48
C GLY A 50 -5.22 -4.46 4.98
N PHE A 51 -5.91 -3.72 4.14
CA PHE A 51 -5.71 -3.74 2.68
C PHE A 51 -4.44 -3.03 2.21
N ARG A 52 -3.89 -2.09 2.99
CA ARG A 52 -2.80 -1.21 2.52
C ARG A 52 -1.56 -1.94 2.05
N LEU A 53 -1.10 -2.95 2.78
CA LEU A 53 0.08 -3.74 2.40
C LEU A 53 -0.11 -4.45 1.07
N HIS A 54 -1.28 -5.04 0.85
CA HIS A 54 -1.61 -5.71 -0.41
C HIS A 54 -1.67 -4.74 -1.57
N ASP A 55 -2.24 -3.55 -1.38
CA ASP A 55 -2.29 -2.50 -2.39
C ASP A 55 -0.90 -2.02 -2.78
N LEU A 56 -0.02 -1.75 -1.83
CA LEU A 56 1.36 -1.34 -2.09
C LEU A 56 2.13 -2.40 -2.89
N LYS A 57 2.01 -3.67 -2.50
CA LYS A 57 2.66 -4.79 -3.22
C LYS A 57 2.16 -4.92 -4.66
N ARG A 58 0.83 -4.99 -4.87
CA ARG A 58 0.26 -5.19 -6.22
C ARG A 58 0.46 -4.01 -7.16
N TRP A 59 0.68 -2.81 -6.62
CA TRP A 59 0.95 -1.60 -7.38
C TRP A 59 2.44 -1.27 -7.49
N ASN A 60 3.29 -2.05 -6.83
CA ASN A 60 4.73 -1.80 -6.70
C ASN A 60 5.00 -0.37 -6.21
N MET A 61 4.35 0.01 -5.12
CA MET A 61 4.48 1.32 -4.47
C MET A 61 5.19 1.18 -3.14
N GLY A 62 6.06 2.13 -2.85
CA GLY A 62 6.60 2.33 -1.51
C GLY A 62 5.66 3.14 -0.61
N PHE A 63 6.11 3.44 0.58
CA PHE A 63 5.44 4.41 1.46
C PHE A 63 6.45 5.16 2.31
N GLU A 64 6.04 6.34 2.76
CA GLU A 64 6.76 7.13 3.73
C GLU A 64 5.80 7.57 4.84
N ARG A 65 6.19 7.32 6.08
CA ARG A 65 5.44 7.78 7.26
C ARG A 65 5.77 9.24 7.54
N LYS A 66 4.76 10.05 7.79
CA LYS A 66 4.98 11.41 8.27
C LYS A 66 5.70 11.37 9.62
N PRO A 67 6.59 12.34 9.90
CA PRO A 67 7.22 12.46 11.21
C PRO A 67 6.12 12.53 12.28
N GLN A 68 6.17 11.64 13.24
CA GLN A 68 5.32 11.70 14.43
C GLN A 68 6.17 12.25 15.58
N THR A 69 5.62 13.21 16.31
CA THR A 69 6.25 13.75 17.49
C THR A 69 6.39 12.66 18.55
N ALA A 70 7.59 12.43 19.00
CA ALA A 70 7.99 11.87 20.30
C ALA A 70 7.97 10.36 20.56
N SER A 71 7.43 9.45 19.75
CA SER A 71 7.40 8.04 20.17
C SER A 71 7.56 6.99 19.08
N GLN A 72 8.34 7.26 18.03
CA GLN A 72 8.78 6.19 17.16
C GLN A 72 9.99 5.49 17.79
N PRO A 73 9.95 4.14 17.99
CA PRO A 73 11.12 3.41 18.45
C PRO A 73 12.32 3.68 17.54
N GLU A 74 13.50 3.87 18.12
CA GLU A 74 14.74 3.92 17.36
C GLU A 74 14.84 2.68 16.46
N GLY A 75 15.26 2.88 15.19
CA GLY A 75 15.39 1.81 14.21
C GLY A 75 14.14 1.50 13.40
N SER A 76 12.98 2.12 13.65
CA SER A 76 11.82 1.92 12.79
C SER A 76 12.00 2.60 11.43
N SER A 77 11.81 1.85 10.34
CA SER A 77 11.86 2.41 8.99
C SER A 77 10.69 3.37 8.77
N LYS A 78 11.01 4.64 8.50
CA LYS A 78 10.02 5.67 8.15
C LYS A 78 9.62 5.58 6.69
N LYS A 79 10.52 5.10 5.84
CA LYS A 79 10.36 4.99 4.40
C LYS A 79 10.72 3.59 3.94
N ILE A 80 9.87 3.00 3.12
CA ILE A 80 10.12 1.74 2.42
C ILE A 80 9.87 1.98 0.94
N GLU A 81 10.90 1.77 0.13
CA GLU A 81 10.83 1.95 -1.32
C GLU A 81 10.02 0.82 -1.97
N ALA A 82 9.52 1.09 -3.19
CA ALA A 82 8.86 0.09 -4.01
C ALA A 82 9.78 -1.10 -4.26
N GLY A 83 9.24 -2.32 -4.20
CA GLY A 83 10.02 -3.55 -4.42
C GLY A 83 10.95 -3.95 -3.28
N ASN A 84 10.92 -3.25 -2.15
CA ASN A 84 11.76 -3.59 -1.00
C ASN A 84 11.44 -4.99 -0.46
N PRO A 85 12.44 -5.84 -0.16
CA PRO A 85 12.24 -7.19 0.39
C PRO A 85 11.37 -7.23 1.66
N LEU A 86 11.35 -6.17 2.46
CA LEU A 86 10.50 -6.05 3.66
C LEU A 86 8.99 -6.10 3.38
N PHE A 87 8.56 -6.01 2.12
CA PHE A 87 7.17 -6.28 1.74
C PHE A 87 6.83 -7.77 1.73
N VAL A 88 7.81 -8.65 1.87
CA VAL A 88 7.64 -10.10 1.98
C VAL A 88 8.02 -10.53 3.39
N TRP A 89 7.20 -11.34 4.03
CA TRP A 89 7.52 -11.87 5.35
C TRP A 89 8.76 -12.78 5.26
N PRO A 90 9.68 -12.69 6.24
CA PRO A 90 10.77 -13.64 6.33
C PRO A 90 10.23 -15.05 6.57
N ILE A 91 10.92 -16.06 6.04
CA ILE A 91 10.60 -17.44 6.34
C ILE A 91 11.00 -17.69 7.80
N PRO A 92 10.13 -18.29 8.63
CA PRO A 92 10.47 -18.57 10.02
C PRO A 92 11.76 -19.39 10.16
N GLN A 93 12.61 -19.02 11.09
CA GLN A 93 13.92 -19.67 11.27
C GLN A 93 13.81 -21.16 11.59
N ASN A 94 12.80 -21.56 12.36
CA ASN A 94 12.53 -22.95 12.67
C ASN A 94 12.18 -23.80 11.43
N GLU A 95 11.62 -23.22 10.39
CA GLU A 95 11.34 -23.90 9.12
C GLU A 95 12.63 -24.09 8.29
N ILE A 96 13.53 -23.11 8.33
CA ILE A 96 14.82 -23.17 7.64
C ILE A 96 15.72 -24.21 8.29
N GLU A 97 15.74 -24.26 9.63
CA GLU A 97 16.61 -25.12 10.43
C GLU A 97 16.00 -26.49 10.74
N ALA A 98 14.79 -26.78 10.29
CA ALA A 98 14.14 -28.07 10.52
C ALA A 98 14.99 -29.23 9.98
N PRO A 99 15.11 -30.37 10.70
CA PRO A 99 15.84 -31.53 10.21
C PRO A 99 15.37 -31.99 8.82
N GLY A 100 16.28 -32.01 7.86
CA GLY A 100 15.97 -32.38 6.45
C GLY A 100 15.36 -31.27 5.63
N SER A 101 15.27 -30.04 6.12
CA SER A 101 14.74 -28.89 5.37
C SER A 101 15.58 -28.58 4.13
N GLN A 102 14.91 -28.36 3.01
CA GLN A 102 15.49 -27.86 1.76
C GLN A 102 15.16 -26.37 1.54
N ILE A 103 14.50 -25.72 2.53
CA ILE A 103 14.04 -24.35 2.45
C ILE A 103 15.22 -23.40 2.55
N GLN A 104 15.35 -22.49 1.59
CA GLN A 104 16.35 -21.44 1.61
C GLN A 104 15.73 -20.13 2.14
N PRO A 105 16.47 -19.33 2.93
CA PRO A 105 15.99 -18.03 3.37
C PRO A 105 15.68 -17.13 2.18
N ASN A 106 14.64 -16.33 2.29
CA ASN A 106 14.33 -15.30 1.30
C ASN A 106 15.09 -13.99 1.60
N GLU A 107 14.97 -13.00 0.72
CA GLU A 107 15.71 -11.73 0.86
C GLU A 107 15.35 -10.97 2.14
N SER A 108 14.16 -11.15 2.72
CA SER A 108 13.75 -10.51 3.97
C SER A 108 14.26 -11.20 5.24
N ASN A 109 14.94 -12.34 5.13
CA ASN A 109 15.62 -13.02 6.23
C ASN A 109 17.02 -12.42 6.57
N ARG A 110 17.46 -11.41 5.79
CA ARG A 110 18.78 -10.78 5.94
C ARG A 110 18.76 -9.63 6.92
#